data_b5117e693186370b37ca7321fe1876c0
#
_entry.id   b5117e693186370b37ca7321fe1876c0
#
_cell.length_a   1.000
_cell.length_b   1.000
_cell.length_c   1.000
_cell.angle_alpha   90.00
_cell.angle_beta   90.00
_cell.angle_gamma   90.00
#
_symmetry.space_group_name_H-M   'P 1'
#
loop_
_entity.id
_entity.type
_entity.pdbx_description
1 polymer ?
#
loop_
_entity_poly.entity_id
_entity_poly.type
_entity_poly.pdbx_seq_one_letter_code
_entity_poly.pdbx_strand_id
1 'polypeptide(L)'
;MIQRDPGLTGRSTFAILGRKDGENIPKTIGIIDADLLDNGTRHPNLALMKISGYQKELGNDVTLLEDYYSIPKYDEVYLSRVFDFTNVPIDPKNYPNLHIGGTGFFWMTAPDLPLEVEHHMPDYHLYDEYVGRQIARGIKPQTYSDYMDYSIGFTTRGCFRKCPFCVNQKYDHVFRHSPVKEFFDPSRKHIYLWDDQFFGFPKWQEVLDELDETGRRFQFRQGLDVRLMTEEKARRLANVKYHGDYIFAFDHINEAEQVVRGLKIWRRHSDKSTKLYVLSGYESQGAEEIASIFERIRILMEYQCLPYIMRHEYYNRSPYKGMFITLARWCNQPSFLKKKSFRQFCEANGLTSSAFRYMSEFEHDHPDIAKQYFDIRFDRHGA
;
A
#
# COMPACT_ATOMS: atom_id res chain seq x y z
N MET A 1 2.64 8.69 -22.16
CA MET A 1 1.35 8.37 -22.79
C MET A 1 1.21 6.87 -22.71
N ILE A 2 0.49 6.37 -21.70
CA ILE A 2 0.18 4.94 -21.57
C ILE A 2 -0.78 4.66 -22.73
N GLN A 3 -0.38 3.81 -23.67
CA GLN A 3 -1.30 3.30 -24.68
C GLN A 3 -2.41 2.54 -23.96
N ARG A 4 -3.57 3.15 -23.87
CA ARG A 4 -4.80 2.47 -23.46
C ARG A 4 -5.11 1.45 -24.56
N ASP A 5 -5.19 0.19 -24.20
CA ASP A 5 -5.77 -0.81 -25.08
C ASP A 5 -7.29 -0.54 -25.15
N PRO A 6 -7.84 0.01 -26.24
CA PRO A 6 -9.25 0.32 -26.34
C PRO A 6 -10.13 -0.93 -26.55
N GLY A 7 -9.55 -2.11 -26.55
CA GLY A 7 -10.23 -3.38 -26.85
C GLY A 7 -10.83 -4.11 -25.68
N LEU A 8 -10.62 -3.66 -24.41
CA LEU A 8 -11.19 -4.30 -23.21
C LEU A 8 -12.58 -3.77 -22.81
N THR A 9 -13.33 -3.18 -23.74
CA THR A 9 -14.74 -2.81 -23.55
C THR A 9 -15.65 -4.01 -23.73
N GLY A 10 -15.65 -4.97 -22.84
CA GLY A 10 -16.59 -6.07 -22.96
C GLY A 10 -16.40 -7.17 -21.93
N ARG A 11 -17.23 -7.13 -20.91
CA ARG A 11 -17.39 -8.16 -19.89
C ARG A 11 -16.21 -8.31 -18.94
N SER A 12 -15.90 -7.22 -18.27
CA SER A 12 -15.28 -7.27 -16.97
C SER A 12 -16.41 -7.31 -15.95
N THR A 13 -16.66 -8.45 -15.41
CA THR A 13 -17.39 -8.50 -14.17
C THR A 13 -16.84 -9.69 -13.43
N PHE A 14 -16.42 -9.51 -12.19
CA PHE A 14 -16.65 -10.52 -11.21
C PHE A 14 -18.18 -10.65 -11.05
N ALA A 15 -18.88 -10.92 -12.16
CA ALA A 15 -20.28 -11.30 -12.17
C ALA A 15 -20.33 -12.71 -11.59
N ILE A 16 -20.36 -12.77 -10.28
CA ILE A 16 -20.65 -13.98 -9.56
C ILE A 16 -22.14 -14.20 -9.84
N LEU A 17 -22.41 -15.13 -10.72
CA LEU A 17 -23.75 -15.65 -10.91
C LEU A 17 -24.11 -16.33 -9.59
N GLY A 18 -24.96 -15.67 -8.82
CA GLY A 18 -25.65 -16.31 -7.70
C GLY A 18 -26.26 -17.63 -8.18
N ARG A 19 -26.32 -18.62 -7.31
CA ARG A 19 -26.96 -19.90 -7.62
C ARG A 19 -28.31 -19.64 -8.31
N LYS A 20 -28.50 -20.17 -9.51
CA LYS A 20 -29.83 -20.44 -10.00
C LYS A 20 -30.39 -21.54 -9.10
N ASP A 21 -31.50 -21.25 -8.43
CA ASP A 21 -32.21 -22.23 -7.61
C ASP A 21 -32.34 -23.53 -8.39
N GLY A 22 -31.71 -24.62 -7.91
CA GLY A 22 -31.90 -25.97 -8.46
C GLY A 22 -30.65 -26.80 -8.73
N GLU A 23 -29.43 -26.24 -8.84
CA GLU A 23 -28.23 -27.05 -9.13
C GLU A 23 -27.29 -27.10 -7.92
N ASN A 24 -27.22 -28.24 -7.27
CA ASN A 24 -26.41 -28.51 -6.09
C ASN A 24 -25.08 -29.23 -6.43
N ILE A 25 -24.54 -29.01 -7.64
CA ILE A 25 -23.26 -29.61 -8.03
C ILE A 25 -22.16 -28.62 -7.69
N PRO A 26 -21.19 -28.99 -6.79
CA PRO A 26 -20.03 -28.15 -6.49
C PRO A 26 -19.25 -27.87 -7.78
N LYS A 27 -18.87 -26.61 -7.96
CA LYS A 27 -17.99 -26.17 -9.04
C LYS A 27 -16.53 -26.21 -8.59
N THR A 28 -15.64 -26.40 -9.56
CA THR A 28 -14.20 -26.19 -9.37
C THR A 28 -13.85 -24.75 -9.72
N ILE A 29 -13.29 -24.03 -8.75
CA ILE A 29 -12.96 -22.61 -8.84
C ILE A 29 -11.46 -22.42 -8.78
N GLY A 30 -10.88 -21.84 -9.84
CA GLY A 30 -9.48 -21.42 -9.85
C GLY A 30 -9.32 -19.98 -9.39
N ILE A 31 -8.31 -19.69 -8.58
CA ILE A 31 -7.95 -18.34 -8.16
C ILE A 31 -6.53 -18.05 -8.66
N ILE A 32 -6.33 -16.92 -9.36
CA ILE A 32 -4.99 -16.50 -9.83
C ILE A 32 -4.69 -15.09 -9.29
N ASP A 33 -3.63 -14.99 -8.52
CA ASP A 33 -3.02 -13.73 -8.11
C ASP A 33 -1.86 -13.42 -9.05
N ALA A 34 -2.08 -12.57 -10.06
CA ALA A 34 -1.09 -12.27 -11.07
C ALA A 34 0.16 -11.60 -10.47
N ASP A 35 -0.02 -10.75 -9.47
CA ASP A 35 1.08 -10.04 -8.81
C ASP A 35 1.96 -11.02 -8.01
N LEU A 36 1.36 -12.06 -7.44
CA LEU A 36 2.08 -13.14 -6.79
C LEU A 36 2.92 -13.93 -7.80
N LEU A 37 2.33 -14.28 -8.94
CA LEU A 37 3.00 -15.11 -9.95
C LEU A 37 4.15 -14.40 -10.65
N ASP A 38 3.99 -13.11 -10.96
CA ASP A 38 5.00 -12.33 -11.69
C ASP A 38 6.08 -11.76 -10.76
N ASN A 39 5.67 -11.15 -9.63
CA ASN A 39 6.57 -10.36 -8.78
C ASN A 39 6.82 -10.97 -7.40
N GLY A 40 6.14 -12.06 -7.03
CA GLY A 40 6.25 -12.64 -5.69
C GLY A 40 5.82 -11.65 -4.61
N THR A 41 4.63 -11.07 -4.74
CA THR A 41 4.13 -10.07 -3.77
C THR A 41 4.20 -10.59 -2.34
N ARG A 42 4.35 -9.68 -1.37
CA ARG A 42 4.38 -9.99 0.06
C ARG A 42 3.04 -9.78 0.74
N HIS A 43 2.05 -9.32 0.00
CA HIS A 43 0.73 -9.01 0.51
C HIS A 43 -0.32 -9.88 -0.19
N PRO A 44 -1.23 -10.54 0.55
CA PRO A 44 -2.30 -11.29 -0.04
C PRO A 44 -3.30 -10.36 -0.75
N ASN A 45 -3.94 -10.86 -1.78
CA ASN A 45 -4.97 -10.12 -2.50
C ASN A 45 -6.33 -10.28 -1.80
N LEU A 46 -6.78 -9.21 -1.13
CA LEU A 46 -8.00 -9.25 -0.31
C LEU A 46 -9.26 -9.59 -1.14
N ALA A 47 -9.37 -9.08 -2.37
CA ALA A 47 -10.51 -9.37 -3.24
C ALA A 47 -10.59 -10.88 -3.57
N LEU A 48 -9.45 -11.49 -3.90
CA LEU A 48 -9.38 -12.93 -4.16
C LEU A 48 -9.68 -13.77 -2.92
N MET A 49 -9.23 -13.33 -1.73
CA MET A 49 -9.55 -13.99 -0.47
C MET A 49 -11.07 -13.94 -0.18
N LYS A 50 -11.73 -12.81 -0.44
CA LYS A 50 -13.19 -12.68 -0.28
C LYS A 50 -13.95 -13.57 -1.28
N ILE A 51 -13.53 -13.59 -2.55
CA ILE A 51 -14.09 -14.47 -3.57
C ILE A 51 -13.93 -15.94 -3.15
N SER A 52 -12.75 -16.33 -2.69
CA SER A 52 -12.48 -17.69 -2.21
C SER A 52 -13.40 -18.06 -1.06
N GLY A 53 -13.50 -17.20 -0.02
CA GLY A 53 -14.37 -17.44 1.12
C GLY A 53 -15.82 -17.63 0.72
N TYR A 54 -16.34 -16.73 -0.12
CA TYR A 54 -17.71 -16.82 -0.63
C TYR A 54 -17.95 -18.08 -1.45
N GLN A 55 -17.04 -18.44 -2.36
CA GLN A 55 -17.18 -19.65 -3.17
C GLN A 55 -17.13 -20.94 -2.31
N LYS A 56 -16.29 -20.98 -1.29
CA LYS A 56 -16.25 -22.10 -0.33
C LYS A 56 -17.55 -22.20 0.49
N GLU A 57 -18.15 -21.07 0.90
CA GLU A 57 -19.44 -21.07 1.60
C GLU A 57 -20.57 -21.62 0.70
N LEU A 58 -20.50 -21.37 -0.61
CA LEU A 58 -21.39 -21.98 -1.58
C LEU A 58 -21.16 -23.49 -1.79
N GLY A 59 -20.15 -24.07 -1.16
CA GLY A 59 -19.78 -25.49 -1.30
C GLY A 59 -18.96 -25.80 -2.53
N ASN A 60 -18.35 -24.82 -3.18
CA ASN A 60 -17.47 -25.00 -4.32
C ASN A 60 -16.04 -25.39 -3.87
N ASP A 61 -15.33 -26.12 -4.73
CA ASP A 61 -13.92 -26.48 -4.53
C ASP A 61 -13.04 -25.37 -5.08
N VAL A 62 -12.25 -24.72 -4.19
CA VAL A 62 -11.44 -23.53 -4.53
C VAL A 62 -9.97 -23.84 -4.42
N THR A 63 -9.23 -23.57 -5.51
CA THR A 63 -7.78 -23.78 -5.59
C THR A 63 -7.04 -22.50 -6.00
N LEU A 64 -5.98 -22.14 -5.28
CA LEU A 64 -5.01 -21.12 -5.72
C LEU A 64 -4.13 -21.71 -6.82
N LEU A 65 -4.20 -21.15 -8.03
CA LEU A 65 -3.42 -21.59 -9.18
C LEU A 65 -2.07 -20.85 -9.22
N GLU A 66 -1.00 -21.61 -9.44
CA GLU A 66 0.36 -21.08 -9.61
C GLU A 66 0.80 -21.00 -11.08
N ASP A 67 -0.13 -21.18 -12.00
CA ASP A 67 0.08 -21.07 -13.43
C ASP A 67 -1.18 -20.60 -14.17
N TYR A 68 -1.01 -20.22 -15.44
CA TYR A 68 -2.11 -19.83 -16.32
C TYR A 68 -2.62 -20.97 -17.22
N TYR A 69 -1.89 -22.07 -17.32
CA TYR A 69 -2.22 -23.20 -18.23
C TYR A 69 -3.33 -24.06 -17.68
N SER A 70 -3.56 -23.98 -16.38
CA SER A 70 -4.61 -24.74 -15.70
C SER A 70 -6.01 -24.11 -15.83
N ILE A 71 -6.16 -22.89 -16.35
CA ILE A 71 -7.45 -22.20 -16.51
C ILE A 71 -8.53 -23.09 -17.13
N PRO A 72 -8.29 -23.83 -18.26
CA PRO A 72 -9.33 -24.63 -18.88
C PRO A 72 -9.82 -25.86 -18.09
N LYS A 73 -9.16 -26.17 -16.96
CA LYS A 73 -9.50 -27.34 -16.13
C LYS A 73 -10.56 -27.02 -15.07
N TYR A 74 -10.89 -25.72 -14.88
CA TYR A 74 -11.81 -25.24 -13.87
C TYR A 74 -13.12 -24.77 -14.50
N ASP A 75 -14.20 -24.86 -13.75
CA ASP A 75 -15.49 -24.35 -14.20
C ASP A 75 -15.48 -22.83 -14.29
N GLU A 76 -14.87 -22.16 -13.31
CA GLU A 76 -14.67 -20.72 -13.29
C GLU A 76 -13.30 -20.37 -12.72
N VAL A 77 -12.67 -19.31 -13.23
CA VAL A 77 -11.37 -18.81 -12.74
C VAL A 77 -11.45 -17.29 -12.49
N TYR A 78 -10.97 -16.85 -11.34
CA TYR A 78 -10.89 -15.45 -10.97
C TYR A 78 -9.43 -15.01 -10.94
N LEU A 79 -9.08 -14.07 -11.83
CA LEU A 79 -7.73 -13.50 -11.97
C LEU A 79 -7.73 -12.04 -11.53
N SER A 80 -6.91 -11.70 -10.55
CA SER A 80 -6.68 -10.32 -10.14
C SER A 80 -5.29 -9.84 -10.50
N ARG A 81 -5.19 -8.59 -10.99
CA ARG A 81 -3.95 -7.85 -11.19
C ARG A 81 -4.10 -6.46 -10.56
N VAL A 82 -3.26 -6.15 -9.56
CA VAL A 82 -3.29 -4.87 -8.83
C VAL A 82 -2.39 -3.83 -9.52
N PHE A 83 -1.19 -4.23 -9.95
CA PHE A 83 -0.23 -3.33 -10.57
C PHE A 83 -0.26 -3.43 -12.09
N ASP A 84 -0.23 -2.29 -12.77
CA ASP A 84 -0.25 -2.20 -14.23
C ASP A 84 1.03 -2.74 -14.90
N PHE A 85 2.14 -2.76 -14.18
CA PHE A 85 3.41 -3.32 -14.64
C PHE A 85 3.50 -4.85 -14.49
N THR A 86 2.57 -5.50 -13.78
CA THR A 86 2.54 -6.95 -13.61
C THR A 86 2.26 -7.63 -14.96
N ASN A 87 3.12 -8.56 -15.34
CA ASN A 87 2.97 -9.30 -16.58
C ASN A 87 1.91 -10.40 -16.45
N VAL A 88 0.98 -10.44 -17.38
CA VAL A 88 -0.01 -11.52 -17.54
C VAL A 88 0.19 -12.13 -18.92
N PRO A 89 0.83 -13.31 -19.04
CA PRO A 89 1.30 -13.86 -20.31
C PRO A 89 0.22 -14.54 -21.14
N ILE A 90 -1.05 -14.21 -20.90
CA ILE A 90 -2.20 -14.74 -21.65
C ILE A 90 -3.10 -13.60 -22.12
N ASP A 91 -3.87 -13.84 -23.18
CA ASP A 91 -5.01 -13.00 -23.53
C ASP A 91 -6.27 -13.53 -22.82
N PRO A 92 -6.84 -12.78 -21.85
CA PRO A 92 -8.03 -13.21 -21.13
C PRO A 92 -9.23 -13.54 -22.03
N LYS A 93 -9.32 -12.95 -23.22
CA LYS A 93 -10.42 -13.18 -24.17
C LYS A 93 -10.48 -14.60 -24.69
N ASN A 94 -9.38 -15.35 -24.62
CA ASN A 94 -9.31 -16.73 -25.07
C ASN A 94 -9.91 -17.73 -24.08
N TYR A 95 -10.33 -17.27 -22.88
CA TYR A 95 -10.83 -18.12 -21.81
C TYR A 95 -12.22 -17.67 -21.37
N PRO A 96 -13.29 -18.36 -21.85
CA PRO A 96 -14.68 -17.95 -21.56
C PRO A 96 -15.06 -18.11 -20.08
N ASN A 97 -14.33 -18.95 -19.33
CA ASN A 97 -14.51 -19.18 -17.89
C ASN A 97 -13.65 -18.29 -17.01
N LEU A 98 -12.91 -17.30 -17.59
CA LEU A 98 -12.01 -16.42 -16.86
C LEU A 98 -12.66 -15.08 -16.57
N HIS A 99 -12.71 -14.74 -15.29
CA HIS A 99 -13.14 -13.45 -14.77
C HIS A 99 -11.91 -12.63 -14.33
N ILE A 100 -11.78 -11.41 -14.83
CA ILE A 100 -10.63 -10.55 -14.49
C ILE A 100 -11.05 -9.35 -13.64
N GLY A 101 -10.16 -8.91 -12.75
CA GLY A 101 -10.38 -7.76 -11.88
C GLY A 101 -9.09 -7.12 -11.39
N GLY A 102 -9.26 -6.03 -10.65
CA GLY A 102 -8.16 -5.27 -10.06
C GLY A 102 -7.74 -4.04 -10.87
N THR A 103 -7.10 -3.10 -10.18
CA THR A 103 -6.70 -1.79 -10.71
C THR A 103 -5.65 -1.88 -11.82
N GLY A 104 -4.86 -2.95 -11.86
CA GLY A 104 -3.88 -3.19 -12.92
C GLY A 104 -4.52 -3.47 -14.28
N PHE A 105 -5.73 -4.04 -14.32
CA PHE A 105 -6.50 -4.18 -15.56
C PHE A 105 -7.34 -2.94 -15.86
N PHE A 106 -7.96 -2.33 -14.86
CA PHE A 106 -9.03 -1.35 -15.02
C PHE A 106 -8.74 -0.01 -14.36
N TRP A 107 -7.51 0.30 -14.03
CA TRP A 107 -7.07 1.55 -13.38
C TRP A 107 -8.21 2.14 -12.50
N MET A 108 -8.66 3.37 -12.76
CA MET A 108 -9.72 4.01 -11.98
C MET A 108 -11.15 3.45 -12.18
N THR A 109 -11.32 2.48 -13.07
CA THR A 109 -12.64 1.90 -13.43
C THR A 109 -12.80 0.45 -13.01
N ALA A 110 -11.94 -0.05 -12.13
CA ALA A 110 -12.05 -1.40 -11.61
C ALA A 110 -13.45 -1.63 -11.02
N PRO A 111 -14.15 -2.69 -11.44
CA PRO A 111 -15.48 -3.00 -10.92
C PRO A 111 -15.41 -3.36 -9.44
N ASP A 112 -16.44 -2.97 -8.70
CA ASP A 112 -16.61 -3.44 -7.32
C ASP A 112 -17.00 -4.92 -7.33
N LEU A 113 -16.68 -5.59 -6.23
CA LEU A 113 -17.24 -6.91 -5.96
C LEU A 113 -18.74 -6.79 -5.68
N PRO A 114 -19.55 -7.83 -6.00
CA PRO A 114 -20.93 -7.93 -5.49
C PRO A 114 -20.96 -7.77 -3.97
N LEU A 115 -22.01 -7.16 -3.43
CA LEU A 115 -22.11 -6.83 -2.00
C LEU A 115 -21.91 -8.05 -1.09
N GLU A 116 -22.49 -9.18 -1.47
CA GLU A 116 -22.38 -10.44 -0.75
C GLU A 116 -20.93 -10.98 -0.68
N VAL A 117 -20.11 -10.65 -1.69
CA VAL A 117 -18.68 -11.00 -1.73
C VAL A 117 -17.84 -9.92 -1.03
N GLU A 118 -18.16 -8.64 -1.27
CA GLU A 118 -17.42 -7.51 -0.66
C GLU A 118 -17.50 -7.56 0.86
N HIS A 119 -18.62 -7.99 1.43
CA HIS A 119 -18.85 -8.13 2.86
C HIS A 119 -18.64 -9.55 3.40
N HIS A 120 -18.08 -10.45 2.58
CA HIS A 120 -17.77 -11.81 3.01
C HIS A 120 -16.44 -11.84 3.81
N MET A 121 -16.37 -12.75 4.80
CA MET A 121 -15.14 -13.05 5.53
C MET A 121 -14.05 -13.50 4.53
N PRO A 122 -12.88 -12.87 4.51
CA PRO A 122 -11.77 -13.33 3.67
C PRO A 122 -11.34 -14.76 4.02
N ASP A 123 -11.07 -15.56 3.00
CA ASP A 123 -10.44 -16.87 3.20
C ASP A 123 -8.96 -16.69 3.54
N TYR A 124 -8.66 -16.68 4.81
CA TYR A 124 -7.29 -16.53 5.32
C TYR A 124 -6.39 -17.74 5.09
N HIS A 125 -6.94 -18.84 4.56
CA HIS A 125 -6.22 -20.08 4.25
C HIS A 125 -5.92 -20.25 2.74
N LEU A 126 -6.38 -19.34 1.88
CA LEU A 126 -6.18 -19.40 0.43
C LEU A 126 -4.70 -19.58 0.03
N TYR A 127 -3.79 -18.96 0.76
CA TYR A 127 -2.36 -18.93 0.44
C TYR A 127 -1.52 -19.94 1.26
N ASP A 128 -2.11 -20.72 2.17
CA ASP A 128 -1.37 -21.55 3.14
C ASP A 128 -0.43 -22.55 2.47
N GLU A 129 -0.91 -23.24 1.43
CA GLU A 129 -0.08 -24.21 0.70
C GLU A 129 1.07 -23.54 -0.04
N TYR A 130 0.82 -22.40 -0.69
CA TYR A 130 1.87 -21.61 -1.34
C TYR A 130 2.94 -21.20 -0.34
N VAL A 131 2.54 -20.59 0.77
CA VAL A 131 3.46 -20.14 1.84
C VAL A 131 4.24 -21.32 2.42
N GLY A 132 3.57 -22.44 2.68
CA GLY A 132 4.21 -23.66 3.18
C GLY A 132 5.30 -24.16 2.25
N ARG A 133 5.04 -24.20 0.93
CA ARG A 133 6.04 -24.58 -0.08
C ARG A 133 7.23 -23.62 -0.12
N GLN A 134 7.01 -22.32 0.00
CA GLN A 134 8.09 -21.32 0.00
C GLN A 134 8.97 -21.43 1.26
N ILE A 135 8.36 -21.67 2.41
CA ILE A 135 9.09 -21.91 3.66
C ILE A 135 9.92 -23.20 3.56
N ALA A 136 9.35 -24.27 2.99
CA ALA A 136 10.07 -25.53 2.75
C ALA A 136 11.27 -25.36 1.80
N ARG A 137 11.23 -24.37 0.89
CA ARG A 137 12.34 -23.96 0.01
C ARG A 137 13.37 -23.06 0.70
N GLY A 138 13.23 -22.78 2.01
CA GLY A 138 14.17 -22.01 2.80
C GLY A 138 13.90 -20.51 2.89
N ILE A 139 12.77 -20.03 2.40
CA ILE A 139 12.37 -18.62 2.58
C ILE A 139 11.94 -18.42 4.05
N LYS A 140 12.40 -17.33 4.66
CA LYS A 140 12.10 -17.04 6.06
C LYS A 140 10.59 -16.81 6.28
N PRO A 141 9.95 -17.43 7.30
CA PRO A 141 8.52 -17.26 7.57
C PRO A 141 8.08 -15.80 7.69
N GLN A 142 8.94 -14.93 8.26
CA GLN A 142 8.68 -13.50 8.42
C GLN A 142 8.41 -12.77 7.10
N THR A 143 8.88 -13.31 5.96
CA THR A 143 8.60 -12.78 4.62
C THR A 143 7.11 -12.85 4.29
N TYR A 144 6.41 -13.82 4.88
CA TYR A 144 5.00 -14.11 4.63
C TYR A 144 4.09 -13.77 5.82
N SER A 145 4.57 -12.90 6.74
CA SER A 145 3.76 -12.52 7.92
C SER A 145 2.40 -11.91 7.55
N ASP A 146 2.32 -11.16 6.44
CA ASP A 146 1.07 -10.57 5.99
C ASP A 146 0.04 -11.64 5.56
N TYR A 147 0.49 -12.79 5.07
CA TYR A 147 -0.36 -13.93 4.73
C TYR A 147 -0.81 -14.73 5.96
N MET A 148 0.04 -14.81 7.00
CA MET A 148 -0.15 -15.73 8.12
C MET A 148 -0.66 -15.05 9.39
N ASP A 149 -0.26 -13.79 9.64
CA ASP A 149 -0.41 -13.17 10.96
C ASP A 149 -1.48 -12.08 11.02
N TYR A 150 -2.02 -11.63 9.87
CA TYR A 150 -2.88 -10.46 9.82
C TYR A 150 -4.28 -10.74 9.32
N SER A 151 -5.28 -10.21 10.03
CA SER A 151 -6.59 -9.93 9.45
C SER A 151 -6.50 -8.65 8.64
N ILE A 152 -7.09 -8.62 7.45
CA ILE A 152 -6.96 -7.49 6.51
C ILE A 152 -8.35 -7.02 6.08
N GLY A 153 -8.58 -5.72 6.11
CA GLY A 153 -9.87 -5.16 5.68
C GLY A 153 -9.89 -3.65 5.60
N PHE A 154 -11.08 -3.16 5.29
CA PHE A 154 -11.42 -1.73 5.24
C PHE A 154 -12.53 -1.46 6.26
N THR A 155 -12.28 -0.59 7.22
CA THR A 155 -13.35 -0.11 8.10
C THR A 155 -14.10 1.04 7.47
N THR A 156 -13.39 1.86 6.70
CA THR A 156 -13.94 2.97 5.91
C THR A 156 -13.40 2.93 4.48
N ARG A 157 -14.15 3.49 3.54
CA ARG A 157 -13.72 3.68 2.16
C ARG A 157 -13.95 5.11 1.72
N GLY A 158 -13.26 5.48 0.65
CA GLY A 158 -13.39 6.77 0.02
C GLY A 158 -12.48 7.85 0.57
N CYS A 159 -12.35 8.93 -0.20
CA CYS A 159 -11.53 10.09 0.11
C CYS A 159 -12.11 11.31 -0.60
N PHE A 160 -12.20 12.45 0.10
CA PHE A 160 -12.60 13.72 -0.48
C PHE A 160 -11.44 14.47 -1.14
N ARG A 161 -10.21 13.98 -0.98
CA ARG A 161 -9.03 14.57 -1.62
C ARG A 161 -8.86 13.99 -3.02
N LYS A 162 -8.93 14.80 -4.03
CA LYS A 162 -8.78 14.39 -5.44
C LYS A 162 -7.34 14.52 -5.90
N CYS A 163 -6.41 13.85 -5.16
CA CYS A 163 -4.99 13.88 -5.52
C CYS A 163 -4.78 13.26 -6.91
N PRO A 164 -4.19 13.98 -7.87
CA PRO A 164 -4.17 13.54 -9.29
C PRO A 164 -3.34 12.27 -9.55
N PHE A 165 -2.43 11.93 -8.63
CA PHE A 165 -1.64 10.69 -8.68
C PHE A 165 -2.36 9.48 -8.08
N CYS A 166 -3.47 9.69 -7.35
CA CYS A 166 -4.13 8.63 -6.59
C CYS A 166 -5.11 7.86 -7.47
N VAL A 167 -5.09 6.52 -7.35
CA VAL A 167 -6.06 5.65 -8.05
C VAL A 167 -7.48 5.80 -7.50
N ASN A 168 -7.61 6.29 -6.24
CA ASN A 168 -8.89 6.38 -5.54
C ASN A 168 -9.64 7.68 -5.88
N GLN A 169 -10.06 7.83 -7.13
CA GLN A 169 -10.80 9.00 -7.64
C GLN A 169 -12.32 8.81 -7.61
N LYS A 170 -12.78 7.57 -7.36
CA LYS A 170 -14.19 7.17 -7.49
C LYS A 170 -15.10 7.89 -6.49
N TYR A 171 -14.64 8.04 -5.25
CA TYR A 171 -15.43 8.61 -4.17
C TYR A 171 -15.00 10.05 -3.87
N ASP A 172 -15.94 10.89 -3.39
CA ASP A 172 -15.75 12.28 -3.00
C ASP A 172 -15.95 12.54 -1.50
N HIS A 173 -16.27 11.50 -0.76
CA HIS A 173 -16.46 11.52 0.69
C HIS A 173 -15.94 10.22 1.32
N VAL A 174 -15.87 10.20 2.63
CA VAL A 174 -15.51 9.00 3.41
C VAL A 174 -16.77 8.42 4.03
N PHE A 175 -16.96 7.13 3.90
CA PHE A 175 -18.12 6.42 4.44
C PHE A 175 -17.71 5.14 5.17
N ARG A 176 -18.59 4.67 6.06
CA ARG A 176 -18.44 3.37 6.71
C ARG A 176 -18.52 2.28 5.65
N HIS A 177 -17.56 1.34 5.70
CA HIS A 177 -17.53 0.21 4.79
C HIS A 177 -17.90 -1.09 5.53
N SER A 178 -16.97 -1.70 6.23
CA SER A 178 -17.21 -2.96 6.93
C SER A 178 -17.09 -2.83 8.45
N PRO A 179 -18.01 -3.39 9.22
CA PRO A 179 -17.75 -3.71 10.63
C PRO A 179 -16.52 -4.61 10.74
N VAL A 180 -15.74 -4.44 11.82
CA VAL A 180 -14.48 -5.20 12.00
C VAL A 180 -14.72 -6.72 11.99
N LYS A 181 -15.86 -7.19 12.49
CA LYS A 181 -16.26 -8.60 12.51
C LYS A 181 -16.36 -9.27 11.13
N GLU A 182 -16.51 -8.50 10.05
CA GLU A 182 -16.61 -9.05 8.67
C GLU A 182 -15.26 -9.51 8.12
N PHE A 183 -14.15 -9.07 8.71
CA PHE A 183 -12.81 -9.47 8.28
C PHE A 183 -11.87 -9.85 9.42
N PHE A 184 -12.30 -9.77 10.67
CA PHE A 184 -11.49 -10.13 11.82
C PHE A 184 -11.52 -11.64 12.08
N ASP A 185 -10.36 -12.29 11.92
CA ASP A 185 -10.12 -13.67 12.34
C ASP A 185 -9.39 -13.67 13.69
N PRO A 186 -10.02 -14.20 14.77
CA PRO A 186 -9.41 -14.25 16.10
C PRO A 186 -8.13 -15.09 16.17
N SER A 187 -7.87 -15.97 15.23
CA SER A 187 -6.64 -16.77 15.17
C SER A 187 -5.44 -15.92 14.73
N ARG A 188 -5.67 -14.79 14.06
CA ARG A 188 -4.62 -13.89 13.58
C ARG A 188 -4.09 -12.99 14.68
N LYS A 189 -2.80 -12.63 14.61
CA LYS A 189 -2.10 -11.86 15.65
C LYS A 189 -2.44 -10.39 15.64
N HIS A 190 -2.67 -9.82 14.44
CA HIS A 190 -2.82 -8.39 14.22
C HIS A 190 -3.90 -8.09 13.17
N ILE A 191 -4.27 -6.80 13.06
CA ILE A 191 -5.20 -6.32 12.05
C ILE A 191 -4.49 -5.26 11.19
N TYR A 192 -4.55 -5.40 9.86
CA TYR A 192 -4.13 -4.39 8.89
C TYR A 192 -5.34 -3.74 8.22
N LEU A 193 -5.38 -2.42 8.30
CA LEU A 193 -6.43 -1.59 7.75
C LEU A 193 -5.90 -0.87 6.52
N TRP A 194 -6.63 -1.03 5.42
CA TRP A 194 -6.30 -0.41 4.14
C TRP A 194 -7.21 0.78 3.82
N ASP A 195 -7.76 1.39 4.88
CA ASP A 195 -8.64 2.57 4.79
C ASP A 195 -8.00 3.70 4.01
N ASP A 196 -8.76 4.31 3.08
CA ASP A 196 -8.27 5.34 2.17
C ASP A 196 -8.03 6.68 2.90
N GLN A 197 -8.98 7.11 3.75
CA GLN A 197 -8.94 8.38 4.48
C GLN A 197 -9.68 8.27 5.81
N PHE A 198 -9.18 7.45 6.72
CA PHE A 198 -9.85 7.12 7.98
C PHE A 198 -10.31 8.35 8.80
N PHE A 199 -9.43 9.35 8.99
CA PHE A 199 -9.76 10.54 9.77
C PHE A 199 -10.76 11.50 9.11
N GLY A 200 -11.15 11.25 7.88
CA GLY A 200 -12.24 11.92 7.20
C GLY A 200 -13.62 11.36 7.55
N PHE A 201 -13.68 10.18 8.19
CA PHE A 201 -14.95 9.60 8.64
C PHE A 201 -15.43 10.27 9.93
N PRO A 202 -16.67 10.83 9.98
CA PRO A 202 -17.13 11.59 11.15
C PRO A 202 -17.17 10.77 12.45
N LYS A 203 -17.50 9.48 12.35
CA LYS A 203 -17.63 8.56 13.51
C LYS A 203 -16.39 7.69 13.71
N TRP A 204 -15.22 8.25 13.50
CA TRP A 204 -13.95 7.52 13.61
C TRP A 204 -13.70 6.94 15.00
N GLN A 205 -14.27 7.54 16.08
CA GLN A 205 -14.17 7.02 17.45
C GLN A 205 -14.84 5.65 17.56
N GLU A 206 -16.09 5.51 17.05
CA GLU A 206 -16.83 4.24 17.08
C GLU A 206 -16.02 3.12 16.43
N VAL A 207 -15.30 3.42 15.34
CA VAL A 207 -14.43 2.43 14.65
C VAL A 207 -13.22 2.06 15.51
N LEU A 208 -12.59 3.03 16.18
CA LEU A 208 -11.48 2.73 17.09
C LEU A 208 -11.95 1.90 18.31
N ASP A 209 -13.18 2.08 18.76
CA ASP A 209 -13.76 1.30 19.84
C ASP A 209 -13.99 -0.17 19.38
N GLU A 210 -14.55 -0.40 18.18
CA GLU A 210 -14.66 -1.73 17.60
C GLU A 210 -13.28 -2.44 17.49
N LEU A 211 -12.25 -1.70 17.08
CA LEU A 211 -10.89 -2.25 16.96
C LEU A 211 -10.31 -2.61 18.34
N ASP A 212 -10.51 -1.77 19.35
CA ASP A 212 -10.07 -2.03 20.72
C ASP A 212 -10.78 -3.25 21.33
N GLU A 213 -12.07 -3.47 21.03
CA GLU A 213 -12.85 -4.63 21.47
C GLU A 213 -12.26 -5.95 20.98
N THR A 214 -11.59 -5.97 19.81
CA THR A 214 -10.89 -7.18 19.34
C THR A 214 -9.74 -7.61 20.24
N GLY A 215 -9.21 -6.70 21.05
CA GLY A 215 -8.02 -6.90 21.87
C GLY A 215 -6.71 -7.03 21.08
N ARG A 216 -6.76 -6.99 19.76
CA ARG A 216 -5.60 -7.13 18.88
C ARG A 216 -4.93 -5.78 18.59
N ARG A 217 -3.64 -5.82 18.25
CA ARG A 217 -2.94 -4.65 17.71
C ARG A 217 -3.33 -4.45 16.26
N PHE A 218 -3.51 -3.21 15.84
CA PHE A 218 -3.85 -2.86 14.47
C PHE A 218 -2.95 -1.76 13.89
N GLN A 219 -2.93 -1.64 12.57
CA GLN A 219 -2.18 -0.60 11.86
C GLN A 219 -2.94 -0.12 10.63
N PHE A 220 -2.99 1.20 10.42
CA PHE A 220 -3.41 1.79 9.14
C PHE A 220 -2.23 1.78 8.18
N ARG A 221 -2.36 1.06 7.06
CA ARG A 221 -1.26 0.80 6.12
C ARG A 221 -1.15 1.83 5.01
N GLN A 222 -2.27 2.47 4.62
CA GLN A 222 -2.27 3.45 3.53
C GLN A 222 -1.78 4.84 3.96
N GLY A 223 -1.63 5.05 5.27
CA GLY A 223 -1.25 6.32 5.85
C GLY A 223 -2.47 7.19 6.19
N LEU A 224 -2.43 7.74 7.40
CA LEU A 224 -3.43 8.68 7.88
C LEU A 224 -3.11 10.11 7.37
N ASP A 225 -4.12 10.92 7.13
CA ASP A 225 -3.91 12.32 6.77
C ASP A 225 -3.63 13.17 8.01
N VAL A 226 -2.37 13.48 8.25
CA VAL A 226 -1.91 14.27 9.40
C VAL A 226 -2.48 15.69 9.41
N ARG A 227 -2.90 16.23 8.26
CA ARG A 227 -3.54 17.56 8.13
C ARG A 227 -4.89 17.62 8.82
N LEU A 228 -5.53 16.45 9.04
CA LEU A 228 -6.80 16.31 9.78
C LEU A 228 -6.59 16.06 11.29
N MET A 229 -5.34 16.06 11.77
CA MET A 229 -5.03 15.81 13.16
C MET A 229 -5.61 16.89 14.06
N THR A 230 -6.32 16.47 15.11
CA THR A 230 -6.82 17.30 16.21
C THR A 230 -6.28 16.76 17.53
N GLU A 231 -6.37 17.54 18.60
CA GLU A 231 -5.97 17.10 19.96
C GLU A 231 -6.69 15.81 20.37
N GLU A 232 -7.96 15.70 20.04
CA GLU A 232 -8.77 14.52 20.35
C GLU A 232 -8.30 13.29 19.57
N LYS A 233 -8.09 13.42 18.24
CA LYS A 233 -7.57 12.33 17.39
C LYS A 233 -6.19 11.89 17.83
N ALA A 234 -5.29 12.83 18.12
CA ALA A 234 -3.94 12.51 18.56
C ALA A 234 -3.96 11.75 19.90
N ARG A 235 -4.71 12.26 20.89
CA ARG A 235 -4.86 11.61 22.19
C ARG A 235 -5.44 10.20 22.05
N ARG A 236 -6.51 10.04 21.27
CA ARG A 236 -7.16 8.74 21.09
C ARG A 236 -6.25 7.75 20.37
N LEU A 237 -5.61 8.15 19.26
CA LEU A 237 -4.71 7.31 18.48
C LEU A 237 -3.44 6.93 19.27
N ALA A 238 -2.90 7.82 20.11
CA ALA A 238 -1.74 7.52 20.94
C ALA A 238 -2.01 6.42 21.99
N ASN A 239 -3.28 6.22 22.37
CA ASN A 239 -3.67 5.29 23.44
C ASN A 239 -4.24 3.95 22.96
N VAL A 240 -4.34 3.72 21.64
CA VAL A 240 -4.79 2.41 21.11
C VAL A 240 -3.65 1.38 21.10
N LYS A 241 -4.01 0.11 20.99
CA LYS A 241 -3.06 -1.01 20.78
C LYS A 241 -2.56 -0.99 19.33
N TYR A 242 -1.65 -0.06 18.99
CA TYR A 242 -1.12 0.07 17.65
C TYR A 242 0.02 -0.91 17.36
N HIS A 243 0.15 -1.32 16.08
CA HIS A 243 1.22 -2.19 15.60
C HIS A 243 2.18 -1.42 14.71
N GLY A 244 3.48 -1.52 14.99
CA GLY A 244 4.52 -0.88 14.15
C GLY A 244 4.52 0.65 14.20
N ASP A 245 5.01 1.26 13.12
CA ASP A 245 5.08 2.71 12.97
C ASP A 245 3.70 3.32 12.70
N TYR A 246 3.44 4.49 13.27
CA TYR A 246 2.33 5.33 12.82
C TYR A 246 2.67 5.91 11.46
N ILE A 247 1.78 5.70 10.49
CA ILE A 247 2.01 6.09 9.09
C ILE A 247 1.12 7.26 8.73
N PHE A 248 1.74 8.35 8.25
CA PHE A 248 1.06 9.51 7.67
C PHE A 248 1.55 9.76 6.25
N ALA A 249 1.10 10.85 5.61
CA ALA A 249 1.56 11.29 4.29
C ALA A 249 1.98 12.76 4.28
N PHE A 250 2.98 13.09 3.45
CA PHE A 250 3.43 14.44 3.14
C PHE A 250 3.85 14.50 1.66
N ASP A 251 2.87 14.56 0.77
CA ASP A 251 3.09 14.35 -0.66
C ASP A 251 3.53 15.61 -1.41
N HIS A 252 3.19 16.80 -0.90
CA HIS A 252 3.48 18.06 -1.57
C HIS A 252 3.99 19.12 -0.60
N ILE A 253 5.04 19.87 -1.00
CA ILE A 253 5.63 20.92 -0.13
C ILE A 253 4.64 22.04 0.22
N ASN A 254 3.70 22.36 -0.65
CA ASN A 254 2.66 23.35 -0.39
C ASN A 254 1.74 22.99 0.79
N GLU A 255 1.78 21.74 1.24
CA GLU A 255 1.03 21.25 2.42
C GLU A 255 1.82 21.42 3.73
N ALA A 256 3.06 21.91 3.68
CA ALA A 256 4.00 21.95 4.79
C ALA A 256 3.41 22.60 6.04
N GLU A 257 2.72 23.74 5.91
CA GLU A 257 2.11 24.41 7.06
C GLU A 257 1.08 23.52 7.77
N GLN A 258 0.20 22.87 7.01
CA GLN A 258 -0.84 22.00 7.56
C GLN A 258 -0.24 20.72 8.15
N VAL A 259 0.76 20.14 7.51
CA VAL A 259 1.48 18.96 8.00
C VAL A 259 2.21 19.29 9.30
N VAL A 260 2.95 20.39 9.35
CA VAL A 260 3.65 20.87 10.57
C VAL A 260 2.68 21.10 11.71
N ARG A 261 1.53 21.74 11.46
CA ARG A 261 0.48 21.91 12.48
C ARG A 261 0.02 20.55 13.02
N GLY A 262 -0.27 19.60 12.14
CA GLY A 262 -0.69 18.26 12.54
C GLY A 262 0.37 17.49 13.30
N LEU A 263 1.64 17.58 12.88
CA LEU A 263 2.76 16.95 13.57
C LEU A 263 3.02 17.58 14.95
N LYS A 264 2.87 18.91 15.10
CA LYS A 264 2.93 19.57 16.42
C LYS A 264 1.87 19.02 17.37
N ILE A 265 0.64 18.86 16.88
CA ILE A 265 -0.44 18.26 17.68
C ILE A 265 -0.08 16.82 18.04
N TRP A 266 0.31 16.01 17.05
CA TRP A 266 0.68 14.61 17.26
C TRP A 266 1.78 14.44 18.31
N ARG A 267 2.86 15.23 18.23
CA ARG A 267 4.00 15.14 19.12
C ARG A 267 3.73 15.60 20.56
N ARG A 268 2.66 16.35 20.82
CA ARG A 268 2.21 16.63 22.19
C ARG A 268 1.62 15.38 22.89
N HIS A 269 1.17 14.40 22.12
CA HIS A 269 0.50 13.20 22.65
C HIS A 269 1.30 11.90 22.46
N SER A 270 2.32 11.90 21.60
CA SER A 270 3.03 10.67 21.26
C SER A 270 4.47 10.93 20.79
N ASP A 271 5.42 10.24 21.41
CA ASP A 271 6.81 10.09 21.01
C ASP A 271 7.07 8.82 20.18
N LYS A 272 6.01 8.05 19.93
CA LYS A 272 6.09 6.77 19.22
C LYS A 272 6.63 6.94 17.81
N SER A 273 7.25 5.88 17.30
CA SER A 273 7.80 5.85 15.94
C SER A 273 6.75 6.23 14.91
N THR A 274 7.07 7.23 14.13
CA THR A 274 6.17 7.82 13.14
C THR A 274 6.89 7.94 11.81
N LYS A 275 6.22 7.51 10.75
CA LYS A 275 6.73 7.52 9.38
C LYS A 275 5.79 8.32 8.50
N LEU A 276 6.32 9.10 7.56
CA LEU A 276 5.51 9.73 6.54
C LEU A 276 5.93 9.28 5.15
N TYR A 277 4.95 8.89 4.35
CA TYR A 277 5.12 8.72 2.92
C TYR A 277 5.39 10.08 2.29
N VAL A 278 6.38 10.14 1.41
CA VAL A 278 6.80 11.34 0.69
C VAL A 278 6.81 11.00 -0.79
N LEU A 279 5.78 11.43 -1.52
CA LEU A 279 5.70 11.24 -2.97
C LEU A 279 6.82 12.05 -3.64
N SER A 280 7.43 11.49 -4.67
CA SER A 280 8.52 12.13 -5.38
C SER A 280 8.50 11.86 -6.88
N GLY A 281 8.85 12.87 -7.68
CA GLY A 281 8.98 12.77 -9.12
C GLY A 281 7.64 12.71 -9.88
N TYR A 282 6.53 13.09 -9.25
CA TYR A 282 5.22 13.17 -9.89
C TYR A 282 5.02 14.52 -10.60
N GLU A 283 5.07 15.63 -9.87
CA GLU A 283 4.77 16.96 -10.41
C GLU A 283 5.92 17.52 -11.26
N SER A 284 7.12 17.36 -10.76
CA SER A 284 8.34 17.79 -11.42
C SER A 284 9.41 16.72 -11.37
N GLN A 285 10.33 16.77 -12.28
CA GLN A 285 11.48 15.87 -12.38
C GLN A 285 12.81 16.64 -12.38
N GLY A 286 12.77 17.94 -12.11
CA GLY A 286 13.92 18.85 -12.10
C GLY A 286 14.63 18.91 -10.72
N ALA A 287 15.57 19.83 -10.61
CA ALA A 287 16.32 20.07 -9.39
C ALA A 287 15.45 20.65 -8.26
N GLU A 288 14.43 21.42 -8.61
CA GLU A 288 13.45 21.97 -7.68
C GLU A 288 12.68 20.88 -6.94
N GLU A 289 12.35 19.75 -7.61
CA GLU A 289 11.73 18.61 -6.94
C GLU A 289 12.70 17.95 -5.95
N ILE A 290 13.98 17.81 -6.33
CA ILE A 290 15.00 17.28 -5.41
C ILE A 290 15.13 18.19 -4.16
N ALA A 291 15.14 19.52 -4.34
CA ALA A 291 15.13 20.47 -3.23
C ALA A 291 13.87 20.35 -2.37
N SER A 292 12.71 20.22 -2.99
CA SER A 292 11.42 20.01 -2.32
C SER A 292 11.39 18.72 -1.49
N ILE A 293 11.97 17.63 -2.00
CA ILE A 293 12.09 16.36 -1.25
C ILE A 293 12.97 16.57 -0.02
N PHE A 294 14.15 17.19 -0.17
CA PHE A 294 15.04 17.49 0.97
C PHE A 294 14.37 18.37 2.01
N GLU A 295 13.63 19.40 1.59
CA GLU A 295 12.93 20.28 2.52
C GLU A 295 11.86 19.52 3.32
N ARG A 296 11.10 18.65 2.67
CA ARG A 296 10.14 17.76 3.36
C ARG A 296 10.87 16.82 4.34
N ILE A 297 12.01 16.25 3.94
CA ILE A 297 12.85 15.42 4.82
C ILE A 297 13.32 16.23 6.03
N ARG A 298 13.81 17.46 5.83
CA ARG A 298 14.28 18.35 6.92
C ARG A 298 13.16 18.63 7.93
N ILE A 299 11.99 19.00 7.42
CA ILE A 299 10.79 19.20 8.27
C ILE A 299 10.46 17.92 9.07
N LEU A 300 10.47 16.77 8.44
CA LEU A 300 10.17 15.50 9.13
C LEU A 300 11.20 15.16 10.21
N MET A 301 12.49 15.45 9.97
CA MET A 301 13.54 15.25 10.95
C MET A 301 13.33 16.14 12.19
N GLU A 302 12.92 17.41 12.03
CA GLU A 302 12.63 18.33 13.13
C GLU A 302 11.53 17.79 14.07
N TYR A 303 10.57 17.04 13.50
CA TYR A 303 9.49 16.41 14.28
C TYR A 303 9.78 14.94 14.62
N GLN A 304 11.03 14.49 14.53
CA GLN A 304 11.43 13.10 14.82
C GLN A 304 10.62 12.05 14.06
N CYS A 305 10.22 12.38 12.82
CA CYS A 305 9.49 11.50 11.92
C CYS A 305 10.43 10.94 10.85
N LEU A 306 10.17 9.68 10.45
CA LEU A 306 10.94 9.00 9.42
C LEU A 306 10.31 9.26 8.05
N PRO A 307 11.00 9.89 7.11
CA PRO A 307 10.53 9.96 5.73
C PRO A 307 10.62 8.58 5.07
N TYR A 308 9.63 8.26 4.24
CA TYR A 308 9.65 7.11 3.33
C TYR A 308 9.37 7.59 1.92
N ILE A 309 10.39 7.63 1.08
CA ILE A 309 10.31 8.17 -0.27
C ILE A 309 9.58 7.17 -1.18
N MET A 310 8.45 7.59 -1.70
CA MET A 310 7.65 6.87 -2.71
C MET A 310 7.88 7.51 -4.08
N ARG A 311 8.61 6.82 -4.95
CA ARG A 311 8.94 7.33 -6.29
C ARG A 311 7.78 7.03 -7.24
N HIS A 312 7.15 8.07 -7.79
CA HIS A 312 6.23 7.92 -8.91
C HIS A 312 7.00 7.57 -10.18
N GLU A 313 6.45 6.78 -11.08
CA GLU A 313 7.13 6.30 -12.30
C GLU A 313 7.77 7.43 -13.15
N TYR A 314 7.21 8.65 -13.09
CA TYR A 314 7.73 9.80 -13.84
C TYR A 314 9.15 10.20 -13.43
N TYR A 315 9.65 9.81 -12.25
CA TYR A 315 11.04 10.04 -11.88
C TYR A 315 12.03 9.45 -12.92
N ASN A 316 11.60 8.44 -13.69
CA ASN A 316 12.40 7.84 -14.76
C ASN A 316 12.71 8.82 -15.92
N ARG A 317 11.92 9.89 -16.04
CA ARG A 317 12.11 10.94 -17.05
C ARG A 317 13.07 12.04 -16.60
N SER A 318 13.48 12.03 -15.34
CA SER A 318 14.36 13.02 -14.75
C SER A 318 15.79 12.90 -15.29
N PRO A 319 16.46 14.03 -15.60
CA PRO A 319 17.90 14.05 -15.77
C PRO A 319 18.64 13.65 -14.48
N TYR A 320 18.00 13.84 -13.32
CA TYR A 320 18.50 13.47 -11.99
C TYR A 320 17.91 12.17 -11.44
N LYS A 321 17.51 11.24 -12.30
CA LYS A 321 16.94 9.94 -11.92
C LYS A 321 17.75 9.24 -10.83
N GLY A 322 19.07 9.31 -10.89
CA GLY A 322 19.97 8.72 -9.90
C GLY A 322 19.81 9.32 -8.50
N MET A 323 19.49 10.62 -8.40
CA MET A 323 19.23 11.29 -7.12
C MET A 323 17.95 10.76 -6.46
N PHE A 324 16.86 10.58 -7.20
CA PHE A 324 15.62 9.98 -6.68
C PHE A 324 15.85 8.58 -6.11
N ILE A 325 16.65 7.76 -6.81
CA ILE A 325 17.00 6.41 -6.36
C ILE A 325 17.83 6.48 -5.08
N THR A 326 18.83 7.37 -5.05
CA THR A 326 19.78 7.47 -3.93
C THR A 326 19.09 8.03 -2.67
N LEU A 327 18.21 9.03 -2.83
CA LEU A 327 17.39 9.57 -1.74
C LEU A 327 16.48 8.50 -1.13
N ALA A 328 15.80 7.72 -1.97
CA ALA A 328 14.97 6.63 -1.47
C ALA A 328 15.80 5.56 -0.73
N ARG A 329 16.99 5.23 -1.21
CA ARG A 329 17.89 4.28 -0.50
C ARG A 329 18.36 4.80 0.84
N TRP A 330 18.64 6.10 0.96
CA TRP A 330 19.03 6.73 2.22
C TRP A 330 17.88 6.79 3.22
N CYS A 331 16.71 7.29 2.80
CA CYS A 331 15.56 7.54 3.67
C CYS A 331 14.84 6.25 4.09
N ASN A 332 14.62 5.32 3.14
CA ASN A 332 13.78 4.15 3.38
C ASN A 332 14.45 3.10 4.27
N GLN A 333 15.70 3.33 4.64
CA GLN A 333 16.42 2.52 5.62
C GLN A 333 16.77 3.37 6.85
N PRO A 334 15.98 3.31 7.93
CA PRO A 334 16.15 4.14 9.13
C PRO A 334 17.57 4.07 9.73
N SER A 335 18.26 2.95 9.57
CA SER A 335 19.63 2.76 10.02
C SER A 335 20.63 3.68 9.31
N PHE A 336 20.37 4.05 8.06
CA PHE A 336 21.19 5.03 7.33
C PHE A 336 20.78 6.45 7.68
N LEU A 337 19.50 6.78 7.57
CA LEU A 337 18.97 8.11 7.84
C LEU A 337 19.35 8.63 9.24
N LYS A 338 19.18 7.77 10.27
CA LYS A 338 19.46 8.13 11.68
C LYS A 338 20.94 8.29 12.02
N LYS A 339 21.84 7.81 11.17
CA LYS A 339 23.28 7.78 11.46
C LYS A 339 24.12 8.67 10.56
N LYS A 340 23.63 9.00 9.37
CA LYS A 340 24.39 9.66 8.31
C LYS A 340 23.58 10.76 7.66
N SER A 341 24.25 11.89 7.34
CA SER A 341 23.71 12.84 6.36
C SER A 341 23.65 12.18 4.98
N PHE A 342 22.97 12.81 4.03
CA PHE A 342 22.93 12.31 2.65
C PHE A 342 24.33 12.21 2.04
N ARG A 343 25.17 13.25 2.23
CA ARG A 343 26.58 13.26 1.79
C ARG A 343 27.34 12.06 2.37
N GLN A 344 27.32 11.89 3.68
CA GLN A 344 27.99 10.78 4.36
C GLN A 344 27.48 9.40 3.92
N PHE A 345 26.19 9.28 3.60
CA PHE A 345 25.65 8.05 3.05
C PHE A 345 26.24 7.76 1.67
N CYS A 346 26.33 8.76 0.78
CA CYS A 346 26.90 8.58 -0.56
C CYS A 346 28.39 8.25 -0.50
N GLU A 347 29.17 8.97 0.31
CA GLU A 347 30.61 8.73 0.53
C GLU A 347 30.89 7.32 1.08
N ALA A 348 30.07 6.87 2.04
CA ALA A 348 30.21 5.55 2.65
C ALA A 348 29.87 4.38 1.70
N ASN A 349 29.21 4.64 0.57
CA ASN A 349 29.05 3.67 -0.49
C ASN A 349 30.30 3.53 -1.39
N GLY A 350 31.31 4.39 -1.17
CA GLY A 350 32.57 4.44 -1.94
C GLY A 350 32.54 5.47 -3.07
N LEU A 351 33.67 6.11 -3.30
CA LEU A 351 33.82 7.23 -4.26
C LEU A 351 33.56 6.82 -5.73
N THR A 352 33.63 5.54 -6.06
CA THR A 352 33.31 4.99 -7.38
C THR A 352 31.86 4.50 -7.51
N SER A 353 31.09 4.56 -6.44
CA SER A 353 29.69 4.11 -6.44
C SER A 353 28.78 5.01 -7.26
N SER A 354 27.68 4.45 -7.78
CA SER A 354 26.66 5.23 -8.46
C SER A 354 26.02 6.29 -7.55
N ALA A 355 25.90 6.00 -6.24
CA ALA A 355 25.35 6.95 -5.28
C ALA A 355 26.24 8.20 -5.14
N PHE A 356 27.56 8.01 -5.01
CA PHE A 356 28.51 9.12 -4.93
C PHE A 356 28.55 9.91 -6.24
N ARG A 357 28.57 9.23 -7.38
CA ARG A 357 28.57 9.88 -8.69
C ARG A 357 27.33 10.77 -8.89
N TYR A 358 26.13 10.25 -8.66
CA TYR A 358 24.90 11.03 -8.79
C TYR A 358 24.83 12.24 -7.85
N MET A 359 25.31 12.07 -6.62
CA MET A 359 25.43 13.18 -5.67
C MET A 359 26.40 14.25 -6.19
N SER A 360 27.60 13.87 -6.66
CA SER A 360 28.63 14.80 -7.12
C SER A 360 28.22 15.52 -8.41
N GLU A 361 27.61 14.81 -9.35
CA GLU A 361 27.06 15.41 -10.58
C GLU A 361 25.99 16.47 -10.23
N PHE A 362 25.05 16.12 -9.33
CA PHE A 362 24.01 17.06 -8.89
C PHE A 362 24.57 18.26 -8.12
N GLU A 363 25.56 18.04 -7.25
CA GLU A 363 26.24 19.12 -6.50
C GLU A 363 26.97 20.07 -7.42
N HIS A 364 27.60 19.55 -8.49
CA HIS A 364 28.25 20.38 -9.50
C HIS A 364 27.23 21.29 -10.22
N ASP A 365 26.08 20.75 -10.59
CA ASP A 365 25.03 21.49 -11.33
C ASP A 365 24.23 22.44 -10.41
N HIS A 366 24.07 22.08 -9.11
CA HIS A 366 23.22 22.78 -8.15
C HIS A 366 23.90 22.91 -6.77
N PRO A 367 25.04 23.67 -6.68
CA PRO A 367 25.83 23.77 -5.47
C PRO A 367 25.07 24.38 -4.29
N ASP A 368 24.13 25.30 -4.55
CA ASP A 368 23.32 25.94 -3.50
C ASP A 368 22.39 24.95 -2.82
N ILE A 369 21.73 24.05 -3.58
CA ILE A 369 20.88 22.98 -3.05
C ILE A 369 21.73 22.02 -2.24
N ALA A 370 22.88 21.61 -2.76
CA ALA A 370 23.78 20.71 -2.07
C ALA A 370 24.28 21.29 -0.74
N LYS A 371 24.69 22.57 -0.73
CA LYS A 371 25.11 23.31 0.47
C LYS A 371 24.00 23.36 1.52
N GLN A 372 22.76 23.54 1.11
CA GLN A 372 21.61 23.67 2.00
C GLN A 372 21.21 22.33 2.63
N TYR A 373 21.30 21.21 1.89
CA TYR A 373 20.59 19.98 2.28
C TYR A 373 21.46 18.74 2.46
N PHE A 374 22.63 18.63 1.80
CA PHE A 374 23.33 17.34 1.78
C PHE A 374 23.91 16.95 3.14
N ASP A 375 24.10 17.90 4.04
CA ASP A 375 24.67 17.68 5.37
C ASP A 375 23.66 17.72 6.52
N ILE A 376 22.33 17.82 6.20
CA ILE A 376 21.27 17.70 7.23
C ILE A 376 21.33 16.33 7.90
N ARG A 377 21.05 16.31 9.21
CA ARG A 377 21.10 15.10 10.03
C ARG A 377 19.83 14.90 10.84
N PHE A 378 19.53 13.65 11.09
CA PHE A 378 18.47 13.25 12.01
C PHE A 378 19.00 13.37 13.44
N ASP A 379 18.90 14.58 14.04
CA ASP A 379 19.33 14.80 15.42
C ASP A 379 18.24 14.32 16.39
N ARG A 380 18.62 13.43 17.30
CA ARG A 380 17.76 13.11 18.45
C ARG A 380 17.92 14.26 19.45
N HIS A 381 16.98 15.18 19.49
CA HIS A 381 16.90 16.13 20.58
C HIS A 381 16.55 15.38 21.86
N GLY A 382 17.51 15.27 22.77
CA GLY A 382 17.33 14.79 24.13
C GLY A 382 17.22 13.25 24.27
N ALA A 383 18.35 12.60 24.45
CA ALA A 383 18.41 11.40 25.30
C ALA A 383 18.78 11.85 26.70
#